data_20cb4738ec1d94bb4777647949746e51
#
_entry.id   20cb4738ec1d94bb4777647949746e51
#
_cell.length_a   1.000
_cell.length_b   1.000
_cell.length_c   1.000
_cell.angle_alpha   90.00
_cell.angle_beta   90.00
_cell.angle_gamma   90.00
#
_symmetry.space_group_name_H-M   'P 1'
#
loop_
_entity.id
_entity.type
_entity.pdbx_description
1 polymer ?
#
loop_
_entity_poly.entity_id
_entity_poly.type
_entity_poly.pdbx_seq_one_letter_code
_entity_poly.pdbx_strand_id
1 'polypeptide(L)'
;MEDELEERFTKGSGPGGQNVNKMSNAVFLKHLPTGLWVKCHQQRSLELNRKIARKLLITKLDNFVNGEDSVENQEKLLAREKLEKKKEKTKAKYAARAAEKAQNSDSGLEEQVTEESVREKEEPLQGSTDENFKTRVD
;
A
#
# COMPACT_ATOMS: atom_id res chain seq x y z
N MET A 1 -28.56 -28.69 -8.78
CA MET A 1 -27.59 -27.72 -8.22
C MET A 1 -28.22 -26.42 -7.73
N GLU A 2 -29.25 -25.84 -8.36
CA GLU A 2 -29.96 -24.70 -7.75
C GLU A 2 -30.87 -25.12 -6.58
N ASP A 3 -31.34 -26.33 -6.59
CA ASP A 3 -32.17 -26.92 -5.53
C ASP A 3 -31.44 -27.11 -4.18
N GLU A 4 -30.10 -27.05 -4.21
CA GLU A 4 -29.25 -27.15 -3.03
C GLU A 4 -28.91 -25.80 -2.41
N LEU A 5 -29.41 -24.69 -3.02
CA LEU A 5 -29.16 -23.34 -2.61
C LEU A 5 -30.44 -22.72 -2.00
N GLU A 6 -30.32 -22.22 -0.79
CA GLU A 6 -31.33 -21.39 -0.18
C GLU A 6 -30.96 -19.90 -0.35
N GLU A 7 -31.80 -19.17 -1.10
CA GLU A 7 -31.60 -17.75 -1.34
C GLU A 7 -32.64 -16.92 -0.59
N ARG A 8 -32.21 -15.95 0.21
CA ARG A 8 -33.07 -15.00 0.90
C ARG A 8 -32.64 -13.57 0.63
N PHE A 9 -33.61 -12.68 0.46
CA PHE A 9 -33.40 -11.27 0.26
C PHE A 9 -33.71 -10.50 1.54
N THR A 10 -32.75 -9.68 1.97
CA THR A 10 -32.86 -8.89 3.20
C THR A 10 -32.55 -7.43 2.92
N LYS A 11 -32.98 -6.56 3.83
CA LYS A 11 -32.56 -5.16 3.78
C LYS A 11 -31.08 -5.04 4.07
N GLY A 12 -30.41 -4.08 3.42
CA GLY A 12 -29.02 -3.75 3.74
C GLY A 12 -28.90 -3.22 5.16
N SER A 13 -27.76 -3.45 5.79
CA SER A 13 -27.40 -2.89 7.09
C SER A 13 -26.17 -2.01 6.94
N GLY A 14 -26.16 -0.85 7.54
CA GLY A 14 -25.01 0.07 7.54
C GLY A 14 -25.42 1.53 7.37
N PRO A 15 -24.46 2.45 7.47
CA PRO A 15 -24.69 3.86 7.21
C PRO A 15 -25.03 4.05 5.72
N GLY A 16 -26.30 4.33 5.46
CA GLY A 16 -26.80 4.53 4.10
C GLY A 16 -28.10 5.32 4.10
N GLY A 17 -28.40 5.92 2.97
CA GLY A 17 -29.64 6.70 2.80
C GLY A 17 -30.90 5.83 2.78
N GLN A 18 -32.04 6.48 2.57
CA GLN A 18 -33.38 5.89 2.57
C GLN A 18 -33.50 4.63 1.68
N ASN A 19 -32.73 4.54 0.61
CA ASN A 19 -32.73 3.42 -0.33
C ASN A 19 -32.24 2.12 0.31
N VAL A 20 -31.18 2.18 1.14
CA VAL A 20 -30.62 1.02 1.85
C VAL A 20 -31.62 0.45 2.86
N ASN A 21 -32.41 1.33 3.49
CA ASN A 21 -33.38 0.93 4.51
C ASN A 21 -34.73 0.43 3.92
N LYS A 22 -35.05 0.84 2.68
CA LYS A 22 -36.31 0.44 2.03
C LYS A 22 -36.17 -0.79 1.14
N MET A 23 -35.05 -0.93 0.41
CA MET A 23 -34.86 -1.97 -0.60
C MET A 23 -34.21 -3.22 -0.02
N SER A 24 -34.76 -4.39 -0.34
CA SER A 24 -34.19 -5.69 0.07
C SER A 24 -33.16 -6.18 -0.96
N ASN A 25 -32.10 -5.41 -1.16
CA ASN A 25 -31.06 -5.70 -2.13
C ASN A 25 -29.90 -6.53 -1.57
N ALA A 26 -29.89 -6.81 -0.27
CA ALA A 26 -28.90 -7.70 0.32
C ALA A 26 -29.32 -9.16 0.10
N VAL A 27 -28.40 -9.97 -0.40
CA VAL A 27 -28.58 -11.38 -0.71
C VAL A 27 -27.92 -12.22 0.36
N PHE A 28 -28.70 -13.11 0.96
CA PHE A 28 -28.22 -14.19 1.79
C PHE A 28 -28.34 -15.48 1.00
N LEU A 29 -27.23 -16.18 0.82
CA LEU A 29 -27.17 -17.42 0.06
C LEU A 29 -26.54 -18.51 0.92
N LYS A 30 -27.22 -19.65 1.08
CA LYS A 30 -26.77 -20.79 1.87
C LYS A 30 -26.74 -22.05 1.01
N HIS A 31 -25.66 -22.80 1.11
CA HIS A 31 -25.56 -24.13 0.51
C HIS A 31 -26.05 -25.17 1.52
N LEU A 32 -27.14 -25.87 1.21
CA LEU A 32 -27.83 -26.77 2.12
C LEU A 32 -26.95 -27.96 2.55
N PRO A 33 -26.22 -28.66 1.63
CA PRO A 33 -25.48 -29.86 2.00
C PRO A 33 -24.31 -29.56 2.97
N THR A 34 -23.61 -28.46 2.78
CA THR A 34 -22.45 -28.09 3.63
C THR A 34 -22.79 -27.13 4.76
N GLY A 35 -23.97 -26.51 4.71
CA GLY A 35 -24.38 -25.49 5.67
C GLY A 35 -23.66 -24.16 5.54
N LEU A 36 -22.73 -24.02 4.57
CA LEU A 36 -21.99 -22.78 4.34
C LEU A 36 -22.92 -21.70 3.79
N TRP A 37 -22.71 -20.48 4.25
CA TRP A 37 -23.53 -19.34 3.84
C TRP A 37 -22.70 -18.08 3.62
N VAL A 38 -23.21 -17.18 2.79
CA VAL A 38 -22.65 -15.86 2.51
C VAL A 38 -23.75 -14.81 2.52
N LYS A 39 -23.42 -13.60 2.92
CA LYS A 39 -24.28 -12.42 2.82
C LYS A 39 -23.55 -11.36 1.99
N CYS A 40 -24.21 -10.86 0.94
CA CYS A 40 -23.64 -9.86 0.03
C CYS A 40 -24.58 -8.67 -0.10
N HIS A 41 -24.03 -7.46 0.11
CA HIS A 41 -24.69 -6.18 -0.16
C HIS A 41 -23.64 -5.17 -0.60
N GLN A 42 -22.99 -5.41 -1.75
CA GLN A 42 -21.92 -4.56 -2.25
C GLN A 42 -22.40 -3.56 -3.30
N GLN A 43 -23.48 -3.91 -3.99
CA GLN A 43 -23.98 -3.13 -5.12
C GLN A 43 -25.43 -2.68 -4.86
N ARG A 44 -25.83 -1.61 -5.57
CA ARG A 44 -27.22 -1.13 -5.52
C ARG A 44 -28.20 -2.08 -6.20
N SER A 45 -27.74 -2.84 -7.20
CA SER A 45 -28.55 -3.81 -7.94
C SER A 45 -28.61 -5.16 -7.24
N LEU A 46 -29.81 -5.70 -7.08
CA LEU A 46 -30.03 -7.03 -6.53
C LEU A 46 -29.36 -8.11 -7.39
N GLU A 47 -29.48 -8.02 -8.72
CA GLU A 47 -28.91 -8.99 -9.64
C GLU A 47 -27.37 -9.07 -9.53
N LEU A 48 -26.71 -7.90 -9.39
CA LEU A 48 -25.27 -7.87 -9.19
C LEU A 48 -24.87 -8.49 -7.86
N ASN A 49 -25.61 -8.21 -6.79
CA ASN A 49 -25.40 -8.84 -5.49
C ASN A 49 -25.59 -10.36 -5.53
N ARG A 50 -26.57 -10.86 -6.29
CA ARG A 50 -26.78 -12.30 -6.52
C ARG A 50 -25.56 -12.93 -7.21
N LYS A 51 -25.05 -12.29 -8.28
CA LYS A 51 -23.86 -12.77 -9.01
C LYS A 51 -22.62 -12.81 -8.09
N ILE A 52 -22.43 -11.77 -7.29
CA ILE A 52 -21.32 -11.68 -6.33
C ILE A 52 -21.47 -12.72 -5.22
N ALA A 53 -22.68 -12.88 -4.65
CA ALA A 53 -22.95 -13.87 -3.61
C ALA A 53 -22.63 -15.30 -4.09
N ARG A 54 -23.02 -15.66 -5.33
CA ARG A 54 -22.68 -16.96 -5.91
C ARG A 54 -21.15 -17.16 -6.05
N LYS A 55 -20.44 -16.16 -6.53
CA LYS A 55 -18.96 -16.22 -6.59
C LYS A 55 -18.33 -16.42 -5.21
N LEU A 56 -18.76 -15.65 -4.22
CA LEU A 56 -18.26 -15.75 -2.85
C LEU A 56 -18.58 -17.13 -2.24
N LEU A 57 -19.75 -17.70 -2.54
CA LEU A 57 -20.09 -19.02 -2.05
C LEU A 57 -19.24 -20.11 -2.70
N ILE A 58 -18.99 -20.01 -4.01
CA ILE A 58 -18.08 -20.93 -4.73
C ILE A 58 -16.67 -20.88 -4.12
N THR A 59 -16.12 -19.68 -3.92
CA THR A 59 -14.79 -19.54 -3.27
C THR A 59 -14.79 -20.14 -1.86
N LYS A 60 -15.87 -19.96 -1.10
CA LYS A 60 -15.99 -20.52 0.25
C LYS A 60 -16.08 -22.05 0.25
N LEU A 61 -16.80 -22.62 -0.73
CA LEU A 61 -16.88 -24.06 -0.94
C LEU A 61 -15.55 -24.64 -1.39
N ASP A 62 -14.87 -23.98 -2.30
CA ASP A 62 -13.53 -24.36 -2.75
C ASP A 62 -12.53 -24.39 -1.56
N ASN A 63 -12.53 -23.35 -0.74
CA ASN A 63 -11.73 -23.32 0.48
C ASN A 63 -12.10 -24.43 1.49
N PHE A 64 -13.37 -24.80 1.55
CA PHE A 64 -13.83 -25.86 2.45
C PHE A 64 -13.41 -27.26 1.96
N VAL A 65 -13.46 -27.50 0.65
CA VAL A 65 -13.14 -28.79 0.04
C VAL A 65 -11.64 -28.97 -0.13
N ASN A 66 -10.95 -27.95 -0.68
CA ASN A 66 -9.54 -28.02 -1.09
C ASN A 66 -8.57 -27.41 -0.05
N GLY A 67 -9.09 -26.72 0.97
CA GLY A 67 -8.27 -26.17 2.05
C GLY A 67 -7.12 -25.29 1.53
N GLU A 68 -5.90 -25.73 1.78
CA GLU A 68 -4.68 -24.98 1.37
C GLU A 68 -4.48 -24.95 -0.15
N ASP A 69 -4.97 -25.96 -0.87
CA ASP A 69 -4.87 -26.06 -2.33
C ASP A 69 -5.95 -25.29 -3.07
N SER A 70 -6.80 -24.55 -2.37
CA SER A 70 -7.84 -23.74 -2.97
C SER A 70 -7.26 -22.64 -3.88
N VAL A 71 -8.00 -22.30 -4.93
CA VAL A 71 -7.60 -21.27 -5.91
C VAL A 71 -7.26 -19.94 -5.22
N GLU A 72 -8.05 -19.54 -4.23
CA GLU A 72 -7.81 -18.31 -3.47
C GLU A 72 -6.47 -18.34 -2.71
N ASN A 73 -6.13 -19.47 -2.11
CA ASN A 73 -4.88 -19.61 -1.37
C ASN A 73 -3.66 -19.66 -2.30
N GLN A 74 -3.78 -20.34 -3.44
CA GLN A 74 -2.75 -20.33 -4.48
C GLN A 74 -2.51 -18.92 -5.04
N GLU A 75 -3.56 -18.16 -5.31
CA GLU A 75 -3.45 -16.75 -5.74
C GLU A 75 -2.77 -15.88 -4.69
N LYS A 76 -3.11 -16.06 -3.41
CA LYS A 76 -2.46 -15.36 -2.29
C LYS A 76 -0.98 -15.68 -2.17
N LEU A 77 -0.58 -16.94 -2.33
CA LEU A 77 0.82 -17.36 -2.33
C LEU A 77 1.59 -16.71 -3.48
N LEU A 78 1.06 -16.78 -4.69
CA LEU A 78 1.67 -16.14 -5.86
C LEU A 78 1.78 -14.61 -5.71
N ALA A 79 0.76 -13.97 -5.16
CA ALA A 79 0.78 -12.53 -4.88
C ALA A 79 1.84 -12.18 -3.83
N ARG A 80 1.97 -13.00 -2.77
CA ARG A 80 2.98 -12.84 -1.73
C ARG A 80 4.40 -12.96 -2.28
N GLU A 81 4.68 -14.00 -3.08
CA GLU A 81 5.98 -14.16 -3.74
C GLU A 81 6.33 -12.97 -4.65
N LYS A 82 5.37 -12.50 -5.46
CA LYS A 82 5.58 -11.32 -6.30
C LYS A 82 5.91 -10.09 -5.48
N LEU A 83 5.23 -9.92 -4.33
CA LEU A 83 5.48 -8.80 -3.42
C LEU A 83 6.86 -8.90 -2.77
N GLU A 84 7.27 -10.09 -2.33
CA GLU A 84 8.59 -10.32 -1.74
C GLU A 84 9.71 -10.05 -2.75
N LYS A 85 9.61 -10.59 -3.95
CA LYS A 85 10.54 -10.30 -5.06
C LYS A 85 10.64 -8.80 -5.37
N LYS A 86 9.50 -8.07 -5.32
CA LYS A 86 9.48 -6.62 -5.50
C LYS A 86 10.19 -5.89 -4.36
N LYS A 87 9.94 -6.29 -3.11
CA LYS A 87 10.60 -5.71 -1.93
C LYS A 87 12.12 -5.93 -1.96
N GLU A 88 12.55 -7.13 -2.33
CA GLU A 88 13.96 -7.49 -2.45
C GLU A 88 14.67 -6.64 -3.52
N LYS A 89 14.08 -6.54 -4.72
CA LYS A 89 14.60 -5.66 -5.79
C LYS A 89 14.68 -4.21 -5.34
N THR A 90 13.68 -3.73 -4.62
CA THR A 90 13.65 -2.35 -4.11
C THR A 90 14.73 -2.16 -3.06
N LYS A 91 14.90 -3.11 -2.12
CA LYS A 91 15.95 -3.08 -1.09
C LYS A 91 17.35 -3.09 -1.72
N ALA A 92 17.58 -3.95 -2.70
CA ALA A 92 18.85 -4.01 -3.44
C ALA A 92 19.15 -2.68 -4.16
N LYS A 93 18.14 -2.07 -4.80
CA LYS A 93 18.28 -0.75 -5.46
C LYS A 93 18.64 0.36 -4.46
N TYR A 94 17.99 0.38 -3.30
CA TYR A 94 18.31 1.37 -2.26
C TYR A 94 19.70 1.15 -1.66
N ALA A 95 20.10 -0.10 -1.44
CA ALA A 95 21.43 -0.44 -0.95
C ALA A 95 22.53 -0.03 -1.94
N ALA A 96 22.34 -0.31 -3.23
CA ALA A 96 23.26 0.12 -4.27
C ALA A 96 23.40 1.65 -4.33
N ARG A 97 22.28 2.38 -4.26
CA ARG A 97 22.28 3.85 -4.28
C ARG A 97 22.91 4.45 -3.01
N ALA A 98 22.76 3.79 -1.86
CA ALA A 98 23.41 4.21 -0.62
C ALA A 98 24.93 4.00 -0.67
N ALA A 99 25.39 2.88 -1.25
CA ALA A 99 26.81 2.60 -1.45
C ALA A 99 27.47 3.61 -2.42
N GLU A 100 26.81 3.93 -3.53
CA GLU A 100 27.25 4.94 -4.48
C GLU A 100 27.38 6.34 -3.84
N LYS A 101 26.40 6.68 -2.98
CA LYS A 101 26.42 7.96 -2.25
C LYS A 101 27.55 8.02 -1.22
N ALA A 102 27.88 6.91 -0.57
CA ALA A 102 28.98 6.82 0.37
C ALA A 102 30.34 6.97 -0.33
N GLN A 103 30.52 6.36 -1.49
CA GLN A 103 31.73 6.48 -2.28
C GLN A 103 31.96 7.91 -2.81
N ASN A 104 30.87 8.58 -3.26
CA ASN A 104 30.98 9.97 -3.73
C ASN A 104 31.21 10.99 -2.60
N SER A 105 30.85 10.67 -1.35
CA SER A 105 31.13 11.54 -0.21
C SER A 105 32.58 11.43 0.28
N ASP A 106 33.22 10.27 0.08
CA ASP A 106 34.61 10.04 0.45
C ASP A 106 35.58 10.71 -0.54
N SER A 107 35.28 10.68 -1.83
CA SER A 107 36.05 11.39 -2.87
C SER A 107 35.98 12.92 -2.78
N GLY A 108 34.89 13.48 -2.23
CA GLY A 108 34.72 14.92 -2.01
C GLY A 108 35.51 15.47 -0.82
N LEU A 109 35.93 14.64 0.12
CA LEU A 109 36.75 15.05 1.27
C LEU A 109 38.23 15.11 0.92
N GLU A 110 38.71 14.30 -0.01
CA GLU A 110 40.11 14.35 -0.47
C GLU A 110 40.41 15.59 -1.33
N GLU A 111 39.45 16.07 -2.14
CA GLU A 111 39.63 17.30 -2.92
C GLU A 111 39.64 18.59 -2.05
N GLN A 112 38.87 18.62 -0.95
CA GLN A 112 38.85 19.79 -0.05
C GLN A 112 40.11 19.90 0.80
N VAL A 113 40.78 18.81 1.17
CA VAL A 113 42.02 18.84 1.94
C VAL A 113 43.21 19.33 1.10
N THR A 114 43.21 19.14 -0.21
CA THR A 114 44.26 19.62 -1.11
C THR A 114 44.10 21.09 -1.46
N GLU A 115 42.92 21.68 -1.47
CA GLU A 115 42.70 23.11 -1.72
C GLU A 115 43.01 23.98 -0.49
N GLU A 116 42.76 23.47 0.73
CA GLU A 116 43.05 24.21 1.96
C GLU A 116 44.54 24.30 2.28
N SER A 117 45.35 23.31 1.87
CA SER A 117 46.80 23.32 2.05
C SER A 117 47.57 24.25 1.07
N VAL A 118 46.92 24.78 0.04
CA VAL A 118 47.52 25.72 -0.95
C VAL A 118 47.20 27.19 -0.61
N ARG A 119 46.17 27.45 0.22
CA ARG A 119 45.75 28.83 0.57
C ARG A 119 46.47 29.47 1.74
N GLU A 120 47.25 28.70 2.51
CA GLU A 120 47.94 29.23 3.73
C GLU A 120 49.29 29.89 3.46
N LYS A 121 49.71 30.16 2.20
CA LYS A 121 51.03 30.73 1.88
C LYS A 121 51.04 32.12 1.26
N GLU A 122 49.91 32.83 1.18
CA GLU A 122 49.93 34.22 0.67
C GLU A 122 49.04 35.13 1.52
N GLU A 123 49.57 35.64 2.63
CA GLU A 123 49.21 36.95 3.18
C GLU A 123 50.39 37.93 3.02
N PRO A 124 50.12 39.13 2.57
CA PRO A 124 50.80 40.27 3.18
C PRO A 124 49.82 41.34 3.71
N LEU A 125 50.16 41.74 4.90
CA LEU A 125 49.83 42.91 5.71
C LEU A 125 49.37 44.17 4.98
N GLN A 126 48.50 44.90 5.69
CA GLN A 126 48.26 46.37 5.75
C GLN A 126 46.77 46.68 5.47
N GLY A 127 46.07 47.47 6.24
CA GLY A 127 46.36 48.45 7.28
C GLY A 127 45.03 49.14 7.62
N SER A 128 44.98 49.61 8.84
CA SER A 128 43.95 50.38 9.52
C SER A 128 43.21 51.45 8.66
N THR A 129 41.95 51.71 9.00
CA THR A 129 41.47 52.97 9.66
C THR A 129 39.93 52.97 9.68
N ASP A 130 39.39 53.02 10.88
CA ASP A 130 38.47 53.99 11.47
C ASP A 130 37.19 54.44 10.79
N GLU A 131 36.20 54.39 11.70
CA GLU A 131 35.09 55.33 11.99
C GLU A 131 33.80 55.28 11.14
N ASN A 132 32.69 55.07 11.75
CA ASN A 132 31.78 55.98 12.46
C ASN A 132 30.28 55.52 12.31
N PHE A 133 29.68 55.18 13.41
CA PHE A 133 28.57 55.84 14.11
C PHE A 133 27.40 56.38 13.25
N LYS A 134 26.22 55.91 13.47
CA LYS A 134 24.95 56.52 13.88
C LYS A 134 23.68 55.72 13.53
N THR A 135 23.03 55.17 14.54
CA THR A 135 21.71 55.54 15.09
C THR A 135 20.57 55.94 14.13
N ARG A 136 19.44 55.32 14.31
CA ARG A 136 18.08 55.72 14.74
C ARG A 136 17.03 54.94 13.98
N VAL A 137 16.21 54.22 14.71
CA VAL A 137 14.87 54.55 15.25
C VAL A 137 13.88 55.02 14.15
N ASP A 138 12.92 54.25 13.81
CA ASP A 138 11.56 54.23 14.24
C ASP A 138 10.89 52.90 13.84
#